data_3adcabe9b555d38084b4a647f9953561
#
_entry.id   3adcabe9b555d38084b4a647f9953561
#
_cell.length_a   1.000
_cell.length_b   1.000
_cell.length_c   1.000
_cell.angle_alpha   90.00
_cell.angle_beta   90.00
_cell.angle_gamma   90.00
#
_symmetry.space_group_name_H-M   'P 1'
#
loop_
_entity.id
_entity.type
_entity.pdbx_description
1 polymer ?
#
loop_
_entity_poly.entity_id
_entity_poly.type
_entity_poly.pdbx_seq_one_letter_code
_entity_poly.pdbx_strand_id
1 'polypeptide(L)'
;RFPGARQIFASEFHQTLAELAPSDSAFIVIATRGHRDDLRILRWAVQTPARYIGMIGSRRKAVTVFRQLVAEGLRPELFERVHSPIGLDIGAITPEEIAAAIVAELVANRRNVERALPHMSWFHSRRFDGSANAATDEPSDEAADGETSLTQSGN
;
A
#
# COMPACT_ATOMS: atom_id res chain seq x y z
N ARG A 1 -23.51 -0.56 5.00
CA ARG A 1 -22.56 -0.52 3.88
C ARG A 1 -21.59 -1.71 3.86
N PHE A 2 -21.41 -2.40 4.99
CA PHE A 2 -20.53 -3.56 5.14
C PHE A 2 -21.27 -4.70 5.83
N PRO A 3 -22.23 -5.37 5.14
CA PRO A 3 -23.14 -6.34 5.76
C PRO A 3 -22.43 -7.58 6.30
N GLY A 4 -21.23 -7.90 5.80
CA GLY A 4 -20.42 -9.02 6.26
C GLY A 4 -19.45 -8.69 7.39
N ALA A 5 -19.35 -7.43 7.82
CA ALA A 5 -18.44 -7.04 8.90
C ALA A 5 -18.98 -7.51 10.26
N ARG A 6 -18.14 -8.20 11.03
CA ARG A 6 -18.48 -8.61 12.41
C ARG A 6 -18.59 -7.41 13.33
N GLN A 7 -17.75 -6.40 13.11
CA GLN A 7 -17.70 -5.19 13.93
C GLN A 7 -17.33 -3.99 13.06
N ILE A 8 -17.94 -2.85 13.32
CA ILE A 8 -17.65 -1.57 12.65
C ILE A 8 -17.40 -0.54 13.73
N PHE A 9 -16.24 0.09 13.69
CA PHE A 9 -15.89 1.21 14.56
C PHE A 9 -16.08 2.52 13.78
N ALA A 10 -16.85 3.44 14.32
CA ALA A 10 -17.10 4.77 13.72
C ALA A 10 -16.48 5.89 14.57
N SER A 11 -15.48 5.55 15.37
CA SER A 11 -14.75 6.46 16.27
C SER A 11 -13.44 6.94 15.63
N GLU A 12 -12.78 7.88 16.30
CA GLU A 12 -11.45 8.36 15.94
C GLU A 12 -10.43 7.21 15.91
N PHE A 13 -9.57 7.17 14.90
CA PHE A 13 -8.59 6.08 14.69
C PHE A 13 -7.75 5.78 15.92
N HIS A 14 -7.27 6.79 16.64
CA HIS A 14 -6.37 6.58 17.77
C HIS A 14 -7.02 5.81 18.93
N GLN A 15 -8.30 6.03 19.18
CA GLN A 15 -9.05 5.31 20.21
C GLN A 15 -9.26 3.86 19.80
N THR A 16 -9.75 3.66 18.58
CA THR A 16 -9.97 2.32 18.02
C THR A 16 -8.69 1.49 17.95
N LEU A 17 -7.58 2.08 17.46
CA LEU A 17 -6.32 1.35 17.33
C LEU A 17 -5.73 0.94 18.67
N ALA A 18 -5.94 1.73 19.73
CA ALA A 18 -5.50 1.38 21.10
C ALA A 18 -6.25 0.15 21.67
N GLU A 19 -7.49 -0.04 21.25
CA GLU A 19 -8.34 -1.15 21.71
C GLU A 19 -8.15 -2.41 20.86
N LEU A 20 -7.66 -2.27 19.63
CA LEU A 20 -7.45 -3.40 18.73
C LEU A 20 -6.17 -4.15 19.09
N ALA A 21 -6.32 -5.45 19.34
CA ALA A 21 -5.22 -6.38 19.59
C ALA A 21 -5.19 -7.48 18.51
N PRO A 22 -4.69 -7.17 17.30
CA PRO A 22 -4.63 -8.17 16.23
C PRO A 22 -3.68 -9.30 16.60
N SER A 23 -4.11 -10.54 16.33
CA SER A 23 -3.27 -11.73 16.52
C SER A 23 -2.22 -11.88 15.40
N ASP A 24 -1.34 -12.87 15.54
CA ASP A 24 -0.37 -13.29 14.55
C ASP A 24 -1.01 -13.88 13.26
N SER A 25 -2.28 -14.21 13.29
CA SER A 25 -3.08 -14.63 12.14
C SER A 25 -3.86 -13.49 11.47
N ALA A 26 -3.80 -12.27 12.03
CA ALA A 26 -4.54 -11.14 11.51
C ALA A 26 -3.96 -10.59 10.20
N PHE A 27 -4.87 -10.12 9.36
CA PHE A 27 -4.57 -9.40 8.12
C PHE A 27 -5.06 -7.96 8.27
N ILE A 28 -4.17 -7.00 8.11
CA ILE A 28 -4.47 -5.57 8.19
C ILE A 28 -4.42 -4.99 6.77
N VAL A 29 -5.53 -4.38 6.33
CA VAL A 29 -5.60 -3.65 5.06
C VAL A 29 -5.84 -2.19 5.35
N ILE A 30 -4.92 -1.33 4.90
CA ILE A 30 -4.97 0.11 5.09
C ILE A 30 -5.47 0.77 3.80
N ALA A 31 -6.66 1.35 3.86
CA ALA A 31 -7.31 2.01 2.73
C ALA A 31 -7.89 3.35 3.21
N THR A 32 -7.07 4.40 3.22
CA THR A 32 -7.48 5.72 3.68
C THR A 32 -7.51 6.74 2.55
N ARG A 33 -8.11 7.90 2.81
CA ARG A 33 -8.15 9.01 1.85
C ARG A 33 -6.99 9.98 2.02
N GLY A 34 -6.15 9.83 3.04
CA GLY A 34 -5.16 10.82 3.39
C GLY A 34 -3.83 10.27 3.90
N HIS A 35 -2.75 10.95 3.54
CA HIS A 35 -1.39 10.60 3.93
C HIS A 35 -1.18 10.53 5.46
N ARG A 36 -1.85 11.42 6.22
CA ARG A 36 -1.77 11.44 7.69
C ARG A 36 -2.28 10.17 8.33
N ASP A 37 -3.41 9.68 7.84
CA ASP A 37 -4.04 8.49 8.40
C ASP A 37 -3.27 7.25 8.03
N ASP A 38 -2.72 7.18 6.81
CA ASP A 38 -1.82 6.09 6.41
C ASP A 38 -0.61 6.00 7.34
N LEU A 39 0.05 7.12 7.63
CA LEU A 39 1.19 7.18 8.55
C LEU A 39 0.82 6.66 9.94
N ARG A 40 -0.30 7.12 10.49
CA ARG A 40 -0.75 6.74 11.83
C ARG A 40 -1.06 5.25 11.92
N ILE A 41 -1.85 4.76 10.96
CA ILE A 41 -2.28 3.36 10.97
C ILE A 41 -1.10 2.44 10.67
N LEU A 42 -0.25 2.79 9.72
CA LEU A 42 0.92 1.98 9.40
C LEU A 42 1.91 1.92 10.57
N ARG A 43 2.17 3.05 11.25
CA ARG A 43 3.01 3.08 12.47
C ARG A 43 2.52 2.10 13.53
N TRP A 44 1.21 2.07 13.76
CA TRP A 44 0.61 1.13 14.69
C TRP A 44 0.70 -0.31 14.15
N ALA A 45 0.31 -0.54 12.91
CA ALA A 45 0.23 -1.87 12.32
C ALA A 45 1.58 -2.61 12.32
N VAL A 46 2.69 -1.92 12.00
CA VAL A 46 4.03 -2.54 11.98
C VAL A 46 4.54 -2.96 13.35
N GLN A 47 3.95 -2.46 14.42
CA GLN A 47 4.27 -2.82 15.79
C GLN A 47 3.40 -3.98 16.32
N THR A 48 2.38 -4.38 15.58
CA THR A 48 1.51 -5.52 15.93
C THR A 48 2.11 -6.84 15.47
N PRO A 49 1.67 -7.98 16.01
CA PRO A 49 2.08 -9.30 15.51
C PRO A 49 1.36 -9.72 14.22
N ALA A 50 0.52 -8.85 13.64
CA ALA A 50 -0.27 -9.19 12.45
C ALA A 50 0.58 -9.86 11.37
N ARG A 51 0.06 -10.93 10.81
CA ARG A 51 0.72 -11.73 9.78
C ARG A 51 0.97 -10.98 8.48
N TYR A 52 0.03 -10.12 8.12
CA TYR A 52 0.02 -9.39 6.86
C TYR A 52 -0.39 -7.94 7.08
N ILE A 53 0.30 -7.03 6.44
CA ILE A 53 -0.04 -5.61 6.43
C ILE A 53 0.01 -5.14 4.98
N GLY A 54 -1.14 -4.70 4.45
CA GLY A 54 -1.23 -4.15 3.09
C GLY A 54 -1.71 -2.71 3.10
N MET A 55 -1.11 -1.85 2.28
CA MET A 55 -1.52 -0.45 2.18
C MET A 55 -1.80 -0.06 0.73
N ILE A 56 -2.98 0.52 0.50
CA ILE A 56 -3.35 1.08 -0.81
C ILE A 56 -2.58 2.38 -1.05
N GLY A 57 -1.99 2.50 -2.24
CA GLY A 57 -1.31 3.71 -2.66
C GLY A 57 -0.36 3.46 -3.82
N SER A 58 0.22 4.54 -4.36
CA SER A 58 1.28 4.45 -5.35
C SER A 58 2.62 4.06 -4.70
N ARG A 59 3.57 3.55 -5.48
CA ARG A 59 4.94 3.29 -5.02
C ARG A 59 5.59 4.53 -4.40
N ARG A 60 5.40 5.69 -5.03
CA ARG A 60 5.90 6.98 -4.53
C ARG A 60 5.34 7.29 -3.13
N LYS A 61 4.03 7.10 -2.92
CA LYS A 61 3.39 7.27 -1.62
C LYS A 61 3.98 6.33 -0.57
N ALA A 62 4.14 5.06 -0.89
CA ALA A 62 4.72 4.06 0.00
C ALA A 62 6.12 4.48 0.47
N VAL A 63 7.01 4.82 -0.46
CA VAL A 63 8.38 5.25 -0.15
C VAL A 63 8.38 6.48 0.77
N THR A 64 7.52 7.47 0.51
CA THR A 64 7.42 8.67 1.35
C THR A 64 6.99 8.33 2.77
N VAL A 65 5.95 7.48 2.93
CA VAL A 65 5.48 7.05 4.25
C VAL A 65 6.57 6.30 5.02
N PHE A 66 7.26 5.38 4.37
CA PHE A 66 8.30 4.59 5.03
C PHE A 66 9.50 5.45 5.45
N ARG A 67 10.00 6.32 4.57
CA ARG A 67 11.10 7.25 4.91
C ARG A 67 10.75 8.11 6.12
N GLN A 68 9.52 8.60 6.18
CA GLN A 68 9.07 9.40 7.31
C GLN A 68 9.05 8.58 8.59
N LEU A 69 8.51 7.37 8.58
CA LEU A 69 8.44 6.51 9.76
C LEU A 69 9.84 6.07 10.24
N VAL A 70 10.79 5.83 9.33
CA VAL A 70 12.19 5.56 9.67
C VAL A 70 12.84 6.80 10.29
N ALA A 71 12.61 7.98 9.73
CA ALA A 71 13.11 9.24 10.31
C ALA A 71 12.54 9.52 11.71
N GLU A 72 11.34 9.01 12.01
CA GLU A 72 10.73 9.06 13.34
C GLU A 72 11.23 7.94 14.29
N GLY A 73 12.20 7.13 13.86
CA GLY A 73 12.89 6.14 14.68
C GLY A 73 12.34 4.70 14.59
N LEU A 74 11.45 4.40 13.65
CA LEU A 74 11.05 3.01 13.41
C LEU A 74 12.15 2.27 12.65
N ARG A 75 12.40 1.01 13.04
CA ARG A 75 13.40 0.18 12.38
C ARG A 75 12.93 -0.23 10.98
N PRO A 76 13.79 -0.14 9.95
CA PRO A 76 13.45 -0.50 8.57
C PRO A 76 12.92 -1.93 8.40
N GLU A 77 13.41 -2.89 9.21
CA GLU A 77 13.02 -4.31 9.14
C GLU A 77 11.52 -4.52 9.41
N LEU A 78 10.87 -3.60 10.15
CA LEU A 78 9.44 -3.67 10.41
C LEU A 78 8.60 -3.55 9.13
N PHE A 79 9.17 -2.95 8.08
CA PHE A 79 8.46 -2.73 6.82
C PHE A 79 8.61 -3.89 5.82
N GLU A 80 9.50 -4.85 6.05
CA GLU A 80 9.70 -6.00 5.15
C GLU A 80 8.44 -6.83 4.92
N ARG A 81 7.52 -6.85 5.89
CA ARG A 81 6.22 -7.54 5.81
C ARG A 81 5.08 -6.65 5.34
N VAL A 82 5.38 -5.41 4.93
CA VAL A 82 4.37 -4.47 4.43
C VAL A 82 4.27 -4.57 2.92
N HIS A 83 3.08 -4.87 2.43
CA HIS A 83 2.75 -4.92 1.01
C HIS A 83 2.21 -3.55 0.57
N SER A 84 3.03 -2.76 -0.12
CA SER A 84 2.60 -1.45 -0.63
C SER A 84 3.38 -1.09 -1.91
N PRO A 85 2.69 -0.83 -3.01
CA PRO A 85 1.24 -0.99 -3.23
C PRO A 85 0.75 -2.41 -2.93
N ILE A 86 -0.44 -2.50 -2.31
CA ILE A 86 -1.09 -3.79 -2.03
C ILE A 86 -1.67 -4.40 -3.32
N GLY A 87 -1.57 -5.71 -3.46
CA GLY A 87 -2.16 -6.48 -4.56
C GLY A 87 -1.14 -7.14 -5.46
N LEU A 88 -1.58 -8.16 -6.21
CA LEU A 88 -0.78 -8.78 -7.26
C LEU A 88 -0.70 -7.86 -8.48
N ASP A 89 0.44 -7.84 -9.15
CA ASP A 89 0.64 -7.10 -10.39
C ASP A 89 0.01 -7.84 -11.56
N ILE A 90 -1.27 -7.59 -11.77
CA ILE A 90 -2.10 -8.17 -12.84
C ILE A 90 -2.53 -7.13 -13.88
N GLY A 91 -1.93 -5.92 -13.85
CA GLY A 91 -2.32 -4.83 -14.73
C GLY A 91 -3.69 -4.21 -14.38
N ALA A 92 -4.14 -4.31 -13.12
CA ALA A 92 -5.42 -3.79 -12.66
C ALA A 92 -5.49 -2.26 -12.75
N ILE A 93 -6.57 -1.73 -13.34
CA ILE A 93 -6.82 -0.30 -13.54
C ILE A 93 -8.08 0.14 -12.81
N THR A 94 -9.19 -0.60 -12.94
CA THR A 94 -10.45 -0.23 -12.29
C THR A 94 -10.47 -0.57 -10.81
N PRO A 95 -11.31 0.09 -9.99
CA PRO A 95 -11.45 -0.25 -8.58
C PRO A 95 -11.79 -1.72 -8.31
N GLU A 96 -12.60 -2.33 -9.17
CA GLU A 96 -13.01 -3.73 -9.08
C GLU A 96 -11.82 -4.67 -9.37
N GLU A 97 -11.01 -4.36 -10.38
CA GLU A 97 -9.79 -5.09 -10.72
C GLU A 97 -8.74 -4.96 -9.61
N ILE A 98 -8.57 -3.76 -9.06
CA ILE A 98 -7.69 -3.52 -7.91
C ILE A 98 -8.16 -4.35 -6.70
N ALA A 99 -9.46 -4.38 -6.42
CA ALA A 99 -10.01 -5.21 -5.36
C ALA A 99 -9.75 -6.70 -5.59
N ALA A 100 -9.89 -7.18 -6.84
CA ALA A 100 -9.57 -8.58 -7.21
C ALA A 100 -8.08 -8.88 -7.00
N ALA A 101 -7.19 -7.99 -7.40
CA ALA A 101 -5.74 -8.12 -7.19
C ALA A 101 -5.37 -8.20 -5.70
N ILE A 102 -6.02 -7.38 -4.86
CA ILE A 102 -5.84 -7.40 -3.40
C ILE A 102 -6.33 -8.72 -2.81
N VAL A 103 -7.53 -9.16 -3.17
CA VAL A 103 -8.09 -10.42 -2.67
C VAL A 103 -7.21 -11.60 -3.07
N ALA A 104 -6.70 -11.62 -4.30
CA ALA A 104 -5.80 -12.67 -4.77
C ALA A 104 -4.51 -12.72 -3.93
N GLU A 105 -3.91 -11.57 -3.61
CA GLU A 105 -2.72 -11.50 -2.75
C GLU A 105 -3.02 -11.96 -1.32
N LEU A 106 -4.15 -11.56 -0.74
CA LEU A 106 -4.57 -12.00 0.60
C LEU A 106 -4.77 -13.53 0.65
N VAL A 107 -5.37 -14.12 -0.39
CA VAL A 107 -5.55 -15.57 -0.50
C VAL A 107 -4.20 -16.27 -0.62
N ALA A 108 -3.30 -15.78 -1.47
CA ALA A 108 -1.96 -16.34 -1.66
C ALA A 108 -1.18 -16.33 -0.33
N ASN A 109 -1.18 -15.20 0.38
CA ASN A 109 -0.52 -15.06 1.67
C ASN A 109 -1.14 -15.99 2.73
N ARG A 110 -2.47 -16.08 2.80
CA ARG A 110 -3.15 -16.99 3.72
C ARG A 110 -2.81 -18.47 3.46
N ARG A 111 -2.60 -18.83 2.20
CA ARG A 111 -2.30 -20.19 1.77
C ARG A 111 -0.82 -20.54 1.79
N ASN A 112 0.05 -19.61 2.19
CA ASN A 112 1.51 -19.76 2.13
C ASN A 112 1.98 -20.21 0.75
N VAL A 113 1.55 -19.52 -0.29
CA VAL A 113 2.00 -19.83 -1.64
C VAL A 113 3.46 -19.42 -1.75
N GLU A 114 4.37 -20.41 -1.78
CA GLU A 114 5.83 -20.20 -1.88
C GLU A 114 6.29 -19.73 -3.26
N ARG A 115 5.40 -19.71 -4.24
CA ARG A 115 5.73 -19.21 -5.58
C ARG A 115 5.99 -17.71 -5.52
N ALA A 116 7.04 -17.29 -6.21
CA ALA A 116 7.23 -15.88 -6.53
C ALA A 116 6.05 -15.41 -7.43
N LEU A 117 5.05 -14.80 -6.81
CA LEU A 117 3.95 -14.15 -7.52
C LEU A 117 4.36 -12.72 -7.89
N PRO A 118 3.90 -12.19 -9.03
CA PRO A 118 4.14 -10.80 -9.37
C PRO A 118 3.40 -9.89 -8.38
N HIS A 119 4.14 -9.28 -7.48
CA HIS A 119 3.58 -8.32 -6.52
C HIS A 119 3.81 -6.89 -7.00
N MET A 120 2.82 -6.03 -6.80
CA MET A 120 2.98 -4.59 -6.96
C MET A 120 3.88 -4.00 -5.88
N SER A 121 4.04 -4.70 -4.76
CA SER A 121 4.82 -4.22 -3.63
C SER A 121 6.30 -4.09 -3.99
N TRP A 122 6.82 -2.88 -3.85
CA TRP A 122 8.21 -2.54 -4.10
C TRP A 122 9.18 -3.25 -3.14
N PHE A 123 8.78 -3.54 -1.90
CA PHE A 123 9.62 -4.21 -0.90
C PHE A 123 9.96 -5.65 -1.23
N HIS A 124 9.07 -6.36 -1.91
CA HIS A 124 9.32 -7.74 -2.33
C HIS A 124 10.18 -7.82 -3.59
N SER A 125 10.33 -6.71 -4.31
CA SER A 125 11.17 -6.64 -5.50
C SER A 125 12.60 -6.13 -5.23
N ARG A 126 12.81 -5.35 -4.14
CA ARG A 126 14.12 -4.79 -3.77
C ARG A 126 14.23 -4.69 -2.24
N ARG A 127 15.38 -5.06 -1.67
CA ARG A 127 15.64 -4.82 -0.25
C ARG A 127 15.70 -3.32 0.02
N PHE A 128 14.89 -2.83 0.94
CA PHE A 128 14.98 -1.46 1.43
C PHE A 128 16.18 -1.36 2.38
N ASP A 129 17.28 -0.80 1.91
CA ASP A 129 18.51 -0.64 2.68
C ASP A 129 18.57 0.65 3.53
N GLY A 130 17.50 1.46 3.50
CA GLY A 130 17.44 2.72 4.24
C GLY A 130 18.38 3.81 3.69
N SER A 131 19.15 3.55 2.64
CA SER A 131 20.04 4.53 2.05
C SER A 131 19.28 5.62 1.28
N ALA A 132 19.79 6.84 1.35
CA ALA A 132 19.18 8.01 0.70
C ALA A 132 19.25 7.98 -0.84
N ASN A 133 19.81 6.93 -1.43
CA ASN A 133 20.15 6.88 -2.86
C ASN A 133 19.08 6.23 -3.76
N ALA A 134 17.87 5.96 -3.25
CA ALA A 134 16.74 5.47 -4.06
C ALA A 134 16.05 6.58 -4.90
N ALA A 135 16.73 7.70 -5.15
CA ALA A 135 16.16 8.86 -5.84
C ALA A 135 16.30 8.83 -7.38
N THR A 136 16.88 7.77 -7.97
CA THR A 136 17.23 7.76 -9.41
C THR A 136 16.43 6.79 -10.29
N ASP A 137 15.40 6.14 -9.75
CA ASP A 137 14.46 5.37 -10.58
C ASP A 137 13.07 6.05 -10.57
N GLU A 138 12.99 7.26 -11.12
CA GLU A 138 11.70 7.80 -11.57
C GLU A 138 11.33 7.11 -12.89
N PRO A 139 10.20 6.39 -12.95
CA PRO A 139 9.61 6.11 -14.25
C PRO A 139 9.17 7.45 -14.83
N SER A 140 9.70 7.81 -15.98
CA SER A 140 9.27 8.97 -16.76
C SER A 140 7.78 8.81 -17.10
N ASP A 141 6.91 9.55 -16.41
CA ASP A 141 5.53 9.82 -16.82
C ASP A 141 5.52 10.86 -17.96
N GLU A 142 6.22 10.55 -19.06
CA GLU A 142 6.13 11.28 -20.32
C GLU A 142 5.35 10.44 -21.32
N ALA A 143 4.01 10.53 -21.27
CA ALA A 143 3.16 10.32 -22.45
C ALA A 143 1.68 10.47 -22.08
N ALA A 144 1.18 11.69 -21.93
CA ALA A 144 -0.23 12.01 -22.21
C ALA A 144 -0.51 13.52 -22.10
N ASP A 145 0.13 14.34 -22.93
CA ASP A 145 -0.42 15.65 -23.30
C ASP A 145 -0.16 15.86 -24.80
N GLY A 146 -0.97 15.14 -25.59
CA GLY A 146 -1.13 15.41 -27.03
C GLY A 146 -2.09 16.54 -27.23
N GLU A 147 -1.59 17.76 -27.26
CA GLU A 147 -2.33 18.93 -27.74
C GLU A 147 -2.81 18.71 -29.18
N THR A 148 -4.11 18.57 -29.33
CA THR A 148 -4.77 18.70 -30.62
C THR A 148 -5.00 20.19 -30.90
N SER A 149 -4.05 20.86 -31.52
CA SER A 149 -4.28 22.20 -32.09
C SER A 149 -5.06 22.08 -33.38
N LEU A 150 -6.34 22.40 -33.33
CA LEU A 150 -7.17 22.66 -34.52
C LEU A 150 -6.85 24.06 -35.06
N THR A 151 -5.98 24.12 -36.06
CA THR A 151 -5.88 25.32 -36.92
C THR A 151 -7.08 25.39 -37.85
N GLN A 152 -7.96 26.31 -37.57
CA GLN A 152 -8.90 26.86 -38.58
C GLN A 152 -8.12 27.79 -39.50
N SER A 153 -8.11 27.47 -40.78
CA SER A 153 -7.82 28.42 -41.85
C SER A 153 -9.02 28.48 -42.73
N GLY A 154 -9.59 29.66 -42.77
CA GLY A 154 -10.71 30.02 -43.63
C GLY A 154 -10.26 30.24 -45.08
N ASN A 155 -11.18 30.06 -45.98
CA ASN A 155 -11.56 30.94 -47.06
C ASN A 155 -12.95 30.53 -47.59
#